data_a0992131849ee3213fe28be62390fa48
#
_entry.id   a0992131849ee3213fe28be62390fa48
#
_cell.length_a   1.000
_cell.length_b   1.000
_cell.length_c   1.000
_cell.angle_alpha   90.00
_cell.angle_beta   90.00
_cell.angle_gamma   90.00
#
_symmetry.space_group_name_H-M   'P 1'
#
loop_
_entity.id
_entity.type
_entity.pdbx_description
1 polymer ?
#
loop_
_entity_poly.entity_id
_entity_poly.type
_entity_poly.pdbx_seq_one_letter_code
_entity_poly.pdbx_strand_id
1 'polypeptide(L)'
;MKQLPLYEQVHKMILKQIDTGEYPPGGRLPSEKELEKLYHVSRITAQKAMNLLAEDGRIVRLPGKGSFVIDNAAGISSASAEKQPLIGLILDEFSPSFAYHILHSIQSACEEEGYSMVLRCSSGSLERETKAIEDLVALGVQGLIIMCVHDENYNERILQLVLDKFPVVTIDRQLKGLSVPFVGTDNVSAARELTCSLLKQGFRSIALVRPKAHETVTLLDRQKGFQQAFNDYGLVANESLWITNLRSSLPESAGEAYWKQDISIVDEYLRTYPQTEAFMVSEYTLARILKYCLQKAGRYRDDMIVCFDSPESFLEEAEFTHVAQDENSIGRTSMELLLKTIRGQEHPSAVL
;
A
#
# COMPACT_ATOMS: atom_id res chain seq x y z
N MET A 1 -21.16 45.41 -27.41
CA MET A 1 -20.85 43.96 -27.35
C MET A 1 -19.50 43.77 -28.05
N LYS A 2 -18.46 43.24 -27.35
CA LYS A 2 -17.16 42.94 -28.01
C LYS A 2 -17.40 41.79 -28.98
N GLN A 3 -17.09 42.02 -30.26
CA GLN A 3 -17.15 40.96 -31.27
C GLN A 3 -16.10 39.89 -30.94
N LEU A 4 -16.49 38.62 -30.88
CA LEU A 4 -15.58 37.51 -30.61
C LEU A 4 -14.48 37.43 -31.67
N PRO A 5 -13.23 37.08 -31.31
CA PRO A 5 -12.15 36.86 -32.28
C PRO A 5 -12.55 35.87 -33.38
N LEU A 6 -12.07 36.06 -34.60
CA LEU A 6 -12.47 35.23 -35.75
C LEU A 6 -12.19 33.72 -35.52
N TYR A 7 -11.11 33.36 -34.87
CA TYR A 7 -10.78 31.96 -34.60
C TYR A 7 -11.78 31.31 -33.61
N GLU A 8 -12.31 32.06 -32.65
CA GLU A 8 -13.37 31.55 -31.74
C GLU A 8 -14.72 31.39 -32.44
N GLN A 9 -15.00 32.27 -33.42
CA GLN A 9 -16.21 32.13 -34.23
C GLN A 9 -16.15 30.88 -35.10
N VAL A 10 -15.03 30.61 -35.75
CA VAL A 10 -14.76 29.41 -36.57
C VAL A 10 -14.83 28.17 -35.67
N HIS A 11 -14.21 28.20 -34.49
CA HIS A 11 -14.28 27.12 -33.51
C HIS A 11 -15.73 26.75 -33.15
N LYS A 12 -16.55 27.77 -32.80
CA LYS A 12 -17.97 27.55 -32.46
C LYS A 12 -18.79 27.01 -33.65
N MET A 13 -18.49 27.44 -34.88
CA MET A 13 -19.19 26.90 -36.04
C MET A 13 -18.90 25.43 -36.28
N ILE A 14 -17.60 25.03 -36.23
CA ILE A 14 -17.19 23.62 -36.40
C ILE A 14 -17.73 22.79 -35.27
N LEU A 15 -17.66 23.29 -34.03
CA LEU A 15 -18.19 22.59 -32.85
C LEU A 15 -19.68 22.28 -33.02
N LYS A 16 -20.47 23.27 -33.47
CA LYS A 16 -21.89 23.07 -33.77
C LYS A 16 -22.13 22.03 -34.85
N GLN A 17 -21.32 22.01 -35.91
CA GLN A 17 -21.41 21.02 -36.99
C GLN A 17 -21.06 19.59 -36.51
N ILE A 18 -20.13 19.46 -35.58
CA ILE A 18 -19.83 18.20 -34.90
C ILE A 18 -21.05 17.78 -34.05
N ASP A 19 -21.59 18.70 -33.24
CA ASP A 19 -22.73 18.42 -32.35
C ASP A 19 -24.00 18.09 -33.10
N THR A 20 -24.21 18.65 -34.30
CA THR A 20 -25.38 18.35 -35.16
C THR A 20 -25.16 17.11 -36.06
N GLY A 21 -23.97 16.47 -35.98
CA GLY A 21 -23.69 15.27 -36.75
C GLY A 21 -23.30 15.52 -38.23
N GLU A 22 -23.13 16.78 -38.66
CA GLU A 22 -22.63 17.10 -40.00
C GLU A 22 -21.20 16.51 -40.22
N TYR A 23 -20.39 16.51 -39.17
CA TYR A 23 -19.16 15.72 -39.06
C TYR A 23 -19.38 14.59 -38.07
N PRO A 24 -19.64 13.36 -38.54
CA PRO A 24 -19.93 12.25 -37.63
C PRO A 24 -18.69 11.81 -36.85
N PRO A 25 -18.84 11.11 -35.72
CA PRO A 25 -17.73 10.48 -35.01
C PRO A 25 -16.82 9.68 -35.93
N GLY A 26 -15.50 9.83 -35.78
CA GLY A 26 -14.50 9.26 -36.68
C GLY A 26 -14.39 9.95 -38.04
N GLY A 27 -15.30 10.90 -38.33
CA GLY A 27 -15.31 11.66 -39.58
C GLY A 27 -14.14 12.59 -39.72
N ARG A 28 -13.63 12.73 -40.97
CA ARG A 28 -12.54 13.64 -41.28
C ARG A 28 -13.05 15.06 -41.41
N LEU A 29 -12.40 15.99 -40.70
CA LEU A 29 -12.63 17.43 -40.84
C LEU A 29 -11.88 18.00 -42.03
N PRO A 30 -12.37 19.12 -42.59
CA PRO A 30 -11.65 19.86 -43.60
C PRO A 30 -10.25 20.29 -43.12
N SER A 31 -9.29 20.27 -44.00
CA SER A 31 -7.94 20.79 -43.74
C SER A 31 -7.96 22.31 -43.48
N GLU A 32 -6.92 22.86 -42.84
CA GLU A 32 -6.79 24.28 -42.60
C GLU A 32 -6.91 25.10 -43.87
N LYS A 33 -6.41 24.57 -45.02
CA LYS A 33 -6.53 25.21 -46.35
C LYS A 33 -7.96 25.19 -46.90
N GLU A 34 -8.73 24.15 -46.57
CA GLU A 34 -10.15 24.08 -46.94
C GLU A 34 -10.99 24.99 -46.04
N LEU A 35 -10.70 25.02 -44.73
CA LEU A 35 -11.35 25.94 -43.77
C LEU A 35 -11.09 27.42 -44.08
N GLU A 36 -9.87 27.75 -44.55
CA GLU A 36 -9.52 29.10 -45.03
C GLU A 36 -10.47 29.55 -46.14
N LYS A 37 -10.74 28.67 -47.10
CA LYS A 37 -11.67 28.94 -48.20
C LYS A 37 -13.13 28.93 -47.75
N LEU A 38 -13.51 28.02 -46.89
CA LEU A 38 -14.89 27.82 -46.46
C LEU A 38 -15.39 28.97 -45.59
N TYR A 39 -14.55 29.45 -44.69
CA TYR A 39 -14.91 30.52 -43.74
C TYR A 39 -14.29 31.89 -44.07
N HIS A 40 -13.60 32.01 -45.20
CA HIS A 40 -12.94 33.25 -45.61
C HIS A 40 -12.02 33.86 -44.53
N VAL A 41 -11.24 33.02 -43.87
CA VAL A 41 -10.33 33.41 -42.78
C VAL A 41 -8.87 33.10 -43.16
N SER A 42 -7.91 33.68 -42.43
CA SER A 42 -6.51 33.36 -42.66
C SER A 42 -6.18 31.94 -42.21
N ARG A 43 -5.15 31.33 -42.81
CA ARG A 43 -4.66 30.01 -42.41
C ARG A 43 -4.32 29.93 -40.91
N ILE A 44 -3.75 30.99 -40.33
CA ILE A 44 -3.44 31.09 -38.90
C ILE A 44 -4.70 31.05 -38.05
N THR A 45 -5.77 31.70 -38.50
CA THR A 45 -7.08 31.72 -37.85
C THR A 45 -7.71 30.31 -37.86
N ALA A 46 -7.69 29.64 -39.03
CA ALA A 46 -8.15 28.27 -39.15
C ALA A 46 -7.34 27.28 -38.24
N GLN A 47 -6.02 27.42 -38.24
CA GLN A 47 -5.12 26.63 -37.40
C GLN A 47 -5.40 26.80 -35.90
N LYS A 48 -5.62 28.06 -35.44
CA LYS A 48 -5.98 28.33 -34.03
C LYS A 48 -7.31 27.71 -33.66
N ALA A 49 -8.34 27.78 -34.53
CA ALA A 49 -9.62 27.16 -34.29
C ALA A 49 -9.51 25.63 -34.17
N MET A 50 -8.72 25.01 -35.05
CA MET A 50 -8.47 23.56 -35.00
C MET A 50 -7.68 23.13 -33.77
N ASN A 51 -6.73 23.98 -33.29
CA ASN A 51 -6.01 23.69 -32.05
C ASN A 51 -6.95 23.74 -30.84
N LEU A 52 -7.83 24.74 -30.76
CA LEU A 52 -8.84 24.79 -29.69
C LEU A 52 -9.76 23.57 -29.69
N LEU A 53 -10.23 23.09 -30.86
CA LEU A 53 -11.03 21.87 -30.94
C LEU A 53 -10.26 20.64 -30.47
N ALA A 54 -8.94 20.59 -30.69
CA ALA A 54 -8.09 19.52 -30.20
C ALA A 54 -7.84 19.64 -28.67
N GLU A 55 -7.65 20.84 -28.15
CA GLU A 55 -7.53 21.14 -26.72
C GLU A 55 -8.83 20.82 -25.97
N ASP A 56 -9.97 21.10 -26.59
CA ASP A 56 -11.31 20.73 -26.06
C ASP A 56 -11.61 19.22 -26.18
N GLY A 57 -10.67 18.43 -26.71
CA GLY A 57 -10.84 16.98 -26.86
C GLY A 57 -11.92 16.57 -27.87
N ARG A 58 -12.31 17.46 -28.80
CA ARG A 58 -13.36 17.19 -29.79
C ARG A 58 -12.83 16.56 -31.06
N ILE A 59 -11.54 16.76 -31.35
CA ILE A 59 -10.87 16.21 -32.53
C ILE A 59 -9.48 15.66 -32.18
N VAL A 60 -9.00 14.72 -32.97
CA VAL A 60 -7.59 14.25 -32.97
C VAL A 60 -6.89 14.70 -34.25
N ARG A 61 -5.68 15.21 -34.14
CA ARG A 61 -4.84 15.63 -35.26
C ARG A 61 -3.77 14.59 -35.53
N LEU A 62 -3.83 13.93 -36.68
CA LEU A 62 -2.86 12.90 -37.08
C LEU A 62 -1.91 13.47 -38.12
N PRO A 63 -0.60 13.58 -37.84
CA PRO A 63 0.39 14.10 -38.77
C PRO A 63 0.32 13.38 -40.12
N GLY A 64 0.21 14.15 -41.21
CA GLY A 64 0.11 13.62 -42.58
C GLY A 64 -1.22 13.00 -42.99
N LYS A 65 -2.15 12.73 -42.04
CA LYS A 65 -3.45 12.10 -42.29
C LYS A 65 -4.63 13.06 -42.20
N GLY A 66 -4.53 14.11 -41.40
CA GLY A 66 -5.58 15.11 -41.20
C GLY A 66 -6.13 15.15 -39.77
N SER A 67 -7.26 15.86 -39.61
CA SER A 67 -7.97 15.98 -38.34
C SER A 67 -9.27 15.20 -38.39
N PHE A 68 -9.60 14.49 -37.34
CA PHE A 68 -10.77 13.61 -37.24
C PHE A 68 -11.56 13.91 -36.00
N VAL A 69 -12.89 13.86 -36.08
CA VAL A 69 -13.77 13.95 -34.91
C VAL A 69 -13.50 12.76 -34.00
N ILE A 70 -13.32 13.01 -32.71
CA ILE A 70 -13.14 11.93 -31.77
C ILE A 70 -14.46 11.14 -31.68
N ASP A 71 -14.38 9.85 -31.96
CA ASP A 71 -15.51 8.92 -31.82
C ASP A 71 -15.65 8.58 -30.34
N ASN A 72 -16.47 9.34 -29.62
CA ASN A 72 -16.84 9.01 -28.25
C ASN A 72 -17.75 7.76 -28.15
N ALA A 73 -18.18 7.19 -29.31
CA ALA A 73 -18.97 5.96 -29.32
C ALA A 73 -18.12 4.69 -29.42
N ALA A 74 -16.82 4.79 -29.79
CA ALA A 74 -15.88 3.67 -29.78
C ALA A 74 -15.05 3.65 -28.50
N GLY A 75 -15.68 3.59 -27.36
CA GLY A 75 -15.11 3.14 -26.08
C GLY A 75 -14.15 4.11 -25.39
N ILE A 76 -14.61 5.11 -24.83
CA ILE A 76 -14.72 5.47 -23.42
C ILE A 76 -15.93 6.40 -23.40
N SER A 77 -17.09 5.85 -23.10
CA SER A 77 -18.29 6.60 -22.80
C SER A 77 -17.94 7.60 -21.69
N SER A 78 -17.72 8.87 -22.07
CA SER A 78 -18.02 9.99 -21.18
C SER A 78 -19.53 10.26 -21.20
N ALA A 79 -20.38 9.22 -21.19
CA ALA A 79 -21.60 9.31 -20.44
C ALA A 79 -21.14 9.73 -19.05
N SER A 80 -21.80 10.70 -18.44
CA SER A 80 -21.69 11.07 -17.04
C SER A 80 -21.60 9.79 -16.15
N ALA A 81 -20.51 9.06 -16.24
CA ALA A 81 -20.08 8.16 -15.21
C ALA A 81 -19.83 9.14 -14.06
N GLU A 82 -20.76 9.21 -13.13
CA GLU A 82 -20.45 9.73 -11.81
C GLU A 82 -19.08 9.18 -11.50
N LYS A 83 -18.08 10.07 -11.44
CA LYS A 83 -16.69 9.65 -11.19
C LYS A 83 -16.76 8.85 -9.90
N GLN A 84 -16.49 7.53 -9.99
CA GLN A 84 -16.51 6.70 -8.79
C GLN A 84 -15.61 7.38 -7.76
N PRO A 85 -16.11 7.57 -6.54
CA PRO A 85 -15.32 8.20 -5.50
C PRO A 85 -14.05 7.37 -5.26
N LEU A 86 -12.97 8.06 -4.93
CA LEU A 86 -11.65 7.44 -4.78
C LEU A 86 -11.31 7.25 -3.32
N ILE A 87 -10.71 6.12 -2.99
CA ILE A 87 -10.02 5.84 -1.73
C ILE A 87 -8.52 5.69 -2.01
N GLY A 88 -7.70 6.32 -1.18
CA GLY A 88 -6.26 6.13 -1.22
C GLY A 88 -5.82 5.03 -0.26
N LEU A 89 -4.97 4.12 -0.73
CA LEU A 89 -4.29 3.12 0.07
C LEU A 89 -2.79 3.37 0.00
N ILE A 90 -2.14 3.55 1.17
CA ILE A 90 -0.69 3.66 1.28
C ILE A 90 -0.20 2.46 2.08
N LEU A 91 0.61 1.62 1.45
CA LEU A 91 1.30 0.51 2.09
C LEU A 91 2.79 0.83 2.22
N ASP A 92 3.40 0.41 3.32
CA ASP A 92 4.86 0.48 3.46
C ASP A 92 5.52 -0.50 2.51
N GLU A 93 5.12 -1.77 2.62
CA GLU A 93 5.51 -2.86 1.73
C GLU A 93 4.40 -3.91 1.70
N PHE A 94 4.42 -4.79 0.71
CA PHE A 94 3.63 -6.01 0.71
C PHE A 94 4.42 -7.15 0.05
N SER A 95 4.21 -8.35 0.53
CA SER A 95 4.87 -9.57 0.07
C SER A 95 3.88 -10.74 0.05
N PRO A 96 4.23 -11.88 -0.55
CA PRO A 96 3.38 -13.07 -0.48
C PRO A 96 3.10 -13.58 0.94
N SER A 97 3.91 -13.21 1.92
CA SER A 97 3.73 -13.61 3.31
C SER A 97 3.01 -12.60 4.18
N PHE A 98 2.85 -11.35 3.72
CA PHE A 98 2.16 -10.30 4.47
C PHE A 98 1.67 -9.15 3.59
N ALA A 99 0.52 -8.60 3.94
CA ALA A 99 -0.20 -7.48 3.33
C ALA A 99 -0.79 -7.75 1.93
N TYR A 100 -0.56 -8.93 1.33
CA TYR A 100 -1.20 -9.29 0.07
C TYR A 100 -2.73 -9.41 0.20
N HIS A 101 -3.21 -10.11 1.24
CA HIS A 101 -4.64 -10.27 1.50
C HIS A 101 -5.28 -8.99 2.04
N ILE A 102 -4.53 -8.14 2.74
CA ILE A 102 -4.98 -6.79 3.13
C ILE A 102 -5.32 -5.98 1.87
N LEU A 103 -4.39 -5.92 0.92
CA LEU A 103 -4.59 -5.23 -0.36
C LEU A 103 -5.83 -5.75 -1.10
N HIS A 104 -5.94 -7.08 -1.24
CA HIS A 104 -7.05 -7.72 -1.95
C HIS A 104 -8.40 -7.45 -1.26
N SER A 105 -8.46 -7.55 0.07
CA SER A 105 -9.70 -7.36 0.83
C SER A 105 -10.16 -5.90 0.84
N ILE A 106 -9.24 -4.92 0.88
CA ILE A 106 -9.56 -3.51 0.71
C ILE A 106 -10.09 -3.24 -0.70
N GLN A 107 -9.44 -3.81 -1.73
CA GLN A 107 -9.89 -3.67 -3.11
C GLN A 107 -11.32 -4.19 -3.30
N SER A 108 -11.60 -5.41 -2.79
CA SER A 108 -12.93 -6.01 -2.85
C SER A 108 -13.98 -5.18 -2.11
N ALA A 109 -13.64 -4.67 -0.92
CA ALA A 109 -14.54 -3.82 -0.15
C ALA A 109 -14.80 -2.46 -0.84
N CYS A 110 -13.79 -1.89 -1.52
CA CYS A 110 -14.00 -0.70 -2.34
C CYS A 110 -14.99 -0.96 -3.48
N GLU A 111 -14.86 -2.08 -4.20
CA GLU A 111 -15.77 -2.45 -5.28
C GLU A 111 -17.20 -2.66 -4.80
N GLU A 112 -17.38 -3.37 -3.67
CA GLU A 112 -18.68 -3.61 -3.04
C GLU A 112 -19.38 -2.30 -2.66
N GLU A 113 -18.65 -1.28 -2.22
CA GLU A 113 -19.16 0.04 -1.80
C GLU A 113 -19.16 1.10 -2.93
N GLY A 114 -18.79 0.72 -4.15
CA GLY A 114 -18.82 1.60 -5.32
C GLY A 114 -17.67 2.61 -5.38
N TYR A 115 -16.54 2.33 -4.71
CA TYR A 115 -15.33 3.14 -4.73
C TYR A 115 -14.27 2.54 -5.68
N SER A 116 -13.40 3.40 -6.19
CA SER A 116 -12.15 2.97 -6.84
C SER A 116 -10.96 3.21 -5.90
N MET A 117 -10.03 2.26 -5.85
CA MET A 117 -8.83 2.36 -5.00
C MET A 117 -7.61 2.84 -5.79
N VAL A 118 -6.82 3.72 -5.18
CA VAL A 118 -5.51 4.16 -5.71
C VAL A 118 -4.43 3.78 -4.71
N LEU A 119 -3.55 2.85 -5.13
CA LEU A 119 -2.43 2.36 -4.32
C LEU A 119 -1.17 3.22 -4.50
N ARG A 120 -0.47 3.47 -3.40
CA ARG A 120 0.92 3.96 -3.33
C ARG A 120 1.72 3.13 -2.35
N CYS A 121 3.04 3.03 -2.57
CA CYS A 121 3.96 2.38 -1.64
C CYS A 121 5.02 3.36 -1.16
N SER A 122 5.28 3.37 0.15
CA SER A 122 6.28 4.22 0.80
C SER A 122 7.68 3.56 0.85
N SER A 123 7.74 2.22 0.86
CA SER A 123 8.98 1.43 0.87
C SER A 123 9.97 1.91 1.93
N GLY A 124 9.54 2.05 3.17
CA GLY A 124 10.35 2.46 4.31
C GLY A 124 10.73 3.95 4.36
N SER A 125 10.18 4.80 3.45
CA SER A 125 10.58 6.19 3.33
C SER A 125 9.48 7.16 3.75
N LEU A 126 9.73 7.97 4.79
CA LEU A 126 8.84 9.06 5.21
C LEU A 126 8.61 10.09 4.10
N GLU A 127 9.63 10.38 3.30
CA GLU A 127 9.49 11.32 2.18
C GLU A 127 8.52 10.78 1.12
N ARG A 128 8.63 9.48 0.78
CA ARG A 128 7.69 8.83 -0.14
C ARG A 128 6.28 8.75 0.43
N GLU A 129 6.14 8.46 1.73
CA GLU A 129 4.85 8.46 2.42
C GLU A 129 4.20 9.83 2.35
N THR A 130 4.94 10.90 2.70
CA THR A 130 4.48 12.29 2.61
C THR A 130 4.02 12.63 1.20
N LYS A 131 4.85 12.31 0.20
CA LYS A 131 4.51 12.53 -1.20
C LYS A 131 3.29 11.74 -1.65
N ALA A 132 3.16 10.49 -1.24
CA ALA A 132 2.00 9.65 -1.53
C ALA A 132 0.71 10.25 -0.97
N ILE A 133 0.75 10.76 0.27
CA ILE A 133 -0.38 11.45 0.88
C ILE A 133 -0.76 12.69 0.07
N GLU A 134 0.20 13.54 -0.27
CA GLU A 134 -0.03 14.78 -1.05
C GLU A 134 -0.62 14.47 -2.44
N ASP A 135 -0.04 13.52 -3.16
CA ASP A 135 -0.50 13.11 -4.48
C ASP A 135 -1.94 12.57 -4.45
N LEU A 136 -2.28 11.73 -3.45
CA LEU A 136 -3.62 11.16 -3.30
C LEU A 136 -4.65 12.21 -2.89
N VAL A 137 -4.32 13.11 -1.97
CA VAL A 137 -5.19 14.22 -1.58
C VAL A 137 -5.43 15.16 -2.77
N ALA A 138 -4.37 15.49 -3.54
CA ALA A 138 -4.50 16.31 -4.75
C ALA A 138 -5.33 15.62 -5.84
N LEU A 139 -5.33 14.29 -5.91
CA LEU A 139 -6.16 13.51 -6.82
C LEU A 139 -7.64 13.53 -6.40
N GLY A 140 -7.96 13.95 -5.19
CA GLY A 140 -9.31 14.07 -4.66
C GLY A 140 -9.87 12.78 -4.06
N VAL A 141 -9.04 11.95 -3.43
CA VAL A 141 -9.53 10.81 -2.64
C VAL A 141 -10.38 11.30 -1.47
N GLN A 142 -11.44 10.56 -1.13
CA GLN A 142 -12.35 10.91 -0.03
C GLN A 142 -11.82 10.48 1.34
N GLY A 143 -10.83 9.59 1.38
CA GLY A 143 -10.17 9.13 2.59
C GLY A 143 -8.96 8.28 2.29
N LEU A 144 -8.16 8.02 3.33
CA LEU A 144 -6.91 7.28 3.25
C LEU A 144 -6.89 6.11 4.24
N ILE A 145 -6.43 4.95 3.77
CA ILE A 145 -5.98 3.83 4.62
C ILE A 145 -4.46 3.81 4.53
N ILE A 146 -3.77 3.86 5.68
CA ILE A 146 -2.31 4.03 5.71
C ILE A 146 -1.67 2.97 6.61
N MET A 147 -0.76 2.19 6.06
CA MET A 147 0.26 1.47 6.81
C MET A 147 1.46 2.39 6.96
N CYS A 148 1.60 3.02 8.14
CA CYS A 148 2.60 4.06 8.38
C CYS A 148 4.02 3.50 8.37
N VAL A 149 4.98 4.27 7.83
CA VAL A 149 6.42 3.90 7.82
C VAL A 149 6.98 3.83 9.24
N HIS A 150 6.66 4.83 10.07
CA HIS A 150 7.05 4.90 11.48
C HIS A 150 5.84 5.23 12.36
N ASP A 151 5.91 4.83 13.61
CA ASP A 151 4.87 5.03 14.60
C ASP A 151 5.23 6.05 15.69
N GLU A 152 6.51 6.24 16.01
CA GLU A 152 6.96 7.21 17.02
C GLU A 152 7.31 8.58 16.44
N ASN A 153 7.86 8.62 15.23
CA ASN A 153 8.11 9.85 14.50
C ASN A 153 6.97 10.09 13.51
N TYR A 154 5.90 10.70 13.99
CA TYR A 154 4.73 10.99 13.15
C TYR A 154 5.13 11.72 11.88
N ASN A 155 4.61 11.23 10.76
CA ASN A 155 4.61 12.02 9.56
C ASN A 155 3.76 13.28 9.81
N GLU A 156 4.39 14.46 9.75
CA GLU A 156 3.70 15.74 9.98
C GLU A 156 2.47 15.90 9.07
N ARG A 157 2.50 15.28 7.89
CA ARG A 157 1.39 15.32 6.96
C ARG A 157 0.19 14.51 7.44
N ILE A 158 0.41 13.38 8.10
CA ILE A 158 -0.68 12.61 8.75
C ILE A 158 -1.28 13.44 9.89
N LEU A 159 -0.45 14.06 10.73
CA LEU A 159 -0.93 14.95 11.79
C LEU A 159 -1.79 16.08 11.23
N GLN A 160 -1.36 16.71 10.13
CA GLN A 160 -2.12 17.77 9.48
C GLN A 160 -3.49 17.27 8.99
N LEU A 161 -3.55 16.08 8.36
CA LEU A 161 -4.80 15.47 7.93
C LEU A 161 -5.78 15.25 9.09
N VAL A 162 -5.26 14.78 10.24
CA VAL A 162 -6.06 14.57 11.45
C VAL A 162 -6.62 15.90 11.98
N LEU A 163 -5.80 16.96 12.02
CA LEU A 163 -6.22 18.29 12.43
C LEU A 163 -7.26 18.90 11.48
N ASP A 164 -7.12 18.64 10.18
CA ASP A 164 -8.06 19.06 9.14
C ASP A 164 -9.32 18.19 9.10
N LYS A 165 -9.41 17.17 9.98
CA LYS A 165 -10.50 16.17 10.01
C LYS A 165 -10.70 15.42 8.69
N PHE A 166 -9.61 15.26 7.93
CA PHE A 166 -9.64 14.43 6.74
C PHE A 166 -9.77 12.95 7.16
N PRO A 167 -10.62 12.14 6.49
CA PRO A 167 -10.82 10.74 6.85
C PRO A 167 -9.56 9.90 6.67
N VAL A 168 -9.01 9.39 7.78
CA VAL A 168 -7.83 8.53 7.81
C VAL A 168 -8.07 7.36 8.73
N VAL A 169 -7.66 6.16 8.30
CA VAL A 169 -7.56 4.94 9.11
C VAL A 169 -6.14 4.41 8.99
N THR A 170 -5.52 4.02 10.10
CA THR A 170 -4.22 3.35 10.07
C THR A 170 -4.37 1.85 10.23
N ILE A 171 -3.49 1.09 9.57
CA ILE A 171 -3.44 -0.38 9.64
C ILE A 171 -2.05 -0.85 10.06
N ASP A 172 -1.98 -2.03 10.66
CA ASP A 172 -0.78 -2.71 11.15
C ASP A 172 -0.03 -1.94 12.25
N ARG A 173 0.31 -0.68 12.03
CA ARG A 173 1.05 0.17 12.97
C ARG A 173 0.16 1.26 13.55
N GLN A 174 -0.02 1.23 14.87
CA GLN A 174 -0.83 2.20 15.60
C GLN A 174 -0.05 3.49 15.89
N LEU A 175 -0.60 4.63 15.54
CA LEU A 175 -0.05 5.93 15.92
C LEU A 175 -0.48 6.27 17.37
N LYS A 176 0.37 5.92 18.34
CA LYS A 176 0.09 6.18 19.77
C LYS A 176 0.02 7.68 20.03
N GLY A 177 -1.06 8.13 20.70
CA GLY A 177 -1.26 9.54 21.04
C GLY A 177 -2.03 10.36 20.00
N LEU A 178 -2.34 9.83 18.83
CA LEU A 178 -3.26 10.42 17.87
C LEU A 178 -4.62 9.71 17.90
N SER A 179 -5.70 10.51 17.84
CA SER A 179 -7.05 9.97 17.76
C SER A 179 -7.38 9.62 16.31
N VAL A 180 -6.71 8.56 15.79
CA VAL A 180 -6.93 7.99 14.46
C VAL A 180 -7.44 6.57 14.63
N PRO A 181 -8.51 6.18 13.93
CA PRO A 181 -8.95 4.80 13.92
C PRO A 181 -7.83 3.88 13.42
N PHE A 182 -7.67 2.75 14.09
CA PHE A 182 -6.63 1.78 13.84
C PHE A 182 -7.21 0.37 13.72
N VAL A 183 -6.67 -0.42 12.80
CA VAL A 183 -6.96 -1.85 12.67
C VAL A 183 -5.65 -2.62 12.56
N GLY A 184 -5.46 -3.62 13.41
CA GLY A 184 -4.25 -4.45 13.39
C GLY A 184 -4.36 -5.64 14.32
N THR A 185 -3.30 -6.46 14.35
CA THR A 185 -3.18 -7.66 15.15
C THR A 185 -2.84 -7.35 16.62
N ASP A 186 -3.35 -8.12 17.57
CA ASP A 186 -2.84 -8.13 18.94
C ASP A 186 -1.45 -8.81 18.99
N ASN A 187 -0.44 -8.03 18.64
CA ASN A 187 0.94 -8.52 18.57
C ASN A 187 1.49 -8.99 19.93
N VAL A 188 0.98 -8.45 21.04
CA VAL A 188 1.38 -8.86 22.40
C VAL A 188 0.86 -10.27 22.68
N SER A 189 -0.45 -10.48 22.52
CA SER A 189 -1.07 -11.78 22.78
C SER A 189 -0.53 -12.84 21.81
N ALA A 190 -0.40 -12.53 20.53
CA ALA A 190 0.11 -13.44 19.52
C ALA A 190 1.56 -13.90 19.81
N ALA A 191 2.47 -12.98 20.11
CA ALA A 191 3.84 -13.32 20.46
C ALA A 191 3.95 -14.10 21.77
N ARG A 192 3.07 -13.79 22.75
CA ARG A 192 2.98 -14.54 24.01
C ARG A 192 2.55 -15.98 23.74
N GLU A 193 1.54 -16.21 22.92
CA GLU A 193 1.07 -17.56 22.56
C GLU A 193 2.14 -18.38 21.83
N LEU A 194 2.80 -17.80 20.83
CA LEU A 194 3.91 -18.44 20.13
C LEU A 194 5.03 -18.85 21.09
N THR A 195 5.43 -17.95 21.98
CA THR A 195 6.51 -18.21 22.94
C THR A 195 6.08 -19.27 23.97
N CYS A 196 4.83 -19.20 24.46
CA CYS A 196 4.28 -20.22 25.33
C CYS A 196 4.25 -21.61 24.69
N SER A 197 4.07 -21.71 23.38
CA SER A 197 4.11 -23.01 22.68
C SER A 197 5.49 -23.67 22.79
N LEU A 198 6.56 -22.91 22.67
CA LEU A 198 7.94 -23.38 22.89
C LEU A 198 8.21 -23.75 24.36
N LEU A 199 7.76 -22.90 25.30
CA LEU A 199 7.92 -23.15 26.74
C LEU A 199 7.17 -24.40 27.19
N LYS A 200 5.97 -24.70 26.63
CA LYS A 200 5.20 -25.92 26.85
C LYS A 200 5.91 -27.19 26.39
N GLN A 201 6.69 -27.07 25.30
CA GLN A 201 7.53 -28.16 24.79
C GLN A 201 8.77 -28.42 25.63
N GLY A 202 9.05 -27.59 26.63
CA GLY A 202 10.18 -27.76 27.55
C GLY A 202 11.40 -26.91 27.22
N PHE A 203 11.40 -26.15 26.12
CA PHE A 203 12.48 -25.21 25.82
C PHE A 203 12.62 -24.14 26.89
N ARG A 204 13.83 -23.74 27.24
CA ARG A 204 14.10 -22.69 28.23
C ARG A 204 15.08 -21.66 27.72
N SER A 205 15.99 -22.05 26.83
CA SER A 205 16.96 -21.15 26.18
C SER A 205 16.42 -20.74 24.82
N ILE A 206 15.47 -19.79 24.82
CA ILE A 206 14.76 -19.32 23.62
C ILE A 206 15.27 -17.93 23.24
N ALA A 207 15.65 -17.75 21.98
CA ALA A 207 16.06 -16.46 21.43
C ALA A 207 14.89 -15.75 20.74
N LEU A 208 14.82 -14.41 20.91
CA LEU A 208 14.03 -13.53 20.08
C LEU A 208 14.84 -13.13 18.85
N VAL A 209 14.28 -13.30 17.66
CA VAL A 209 14.90 -12.90 16.38
C VAL A 209 14.05 -11.85 15.70
N ARG A 210 14.61 -10.66 15.45
CA ARG A 210 13.93 -9.56 14.79
C ARG A 210 14.87 -8.73 13.93
N PRO A 211 14.37 -7.96 12.96
CA PRO A 211 15.22 -7.08 12.18
C PRO A 211 15.76 -5.92 13.02
N LYS A 212 16.80 -5.28 12.49
CA LYS A 212 17.29 -3.98 12.95
C LYS A 212 16.37 -2.89 12.43
N ALA A 213 15.12 -2.90 12.85
CA ALA A 213 14.21 -1.80 12.58
C ALA A 213 14.38 -0.70 13.63
N HIS A 214 14.09 0.55 13.27
CA HIS A 214 13.68 1.53 14.25
C HIS A 214 12.53 0.90 15.05
N GLU A 215 12.43 1.19 16.33
CA GLU A 215 11.45 0.58 17.23
C GLU A 215 10.03 0.76 16.71
N THR A 216 9.56 -0.16 15.86
CA THR A 216 8.16 -0.17 15.41
C THR A 216 7.30 -0.76 16.51
N VAL A 217 6.11 -0.20 16.73
CA VAL A 217 5.17 -0.66 17.77
C VAL A 217 4.91 -2.16 17.64
N THR A 218 4.76 -2.68 16.42
CA THR A 218 4.55 -4.12 16.19
C THR A 218 5.70 -4.97 16.72
N LEU A 219 6.96 -4.58 16.49
CA LEU A 219 8.13 -5.30 16.98
C LEU A 219 8.28 -5.19 18.50
N LEU A 220 8.00 -4.01 19.08
CA LEU A 220 8.01 -3.82 20.53
C LEU A 220 6.90 -4.61 21.22
N ASP A 221 5.71 -4.67 20.64
CA ASP A 221 4.60 -5.44 21.15
C ASP A 221 4.88 -6.96 21.06
N ARG A 222 5.48 -7.45 19.96
CA ARG A 222 5.96 -8.83 19.84
C ARG A 222 7.03 -9.16 20.88
N GLN A 223 7.98 -8.26 21.09
CA GLN A 223 9.00 -8.40 22.16
C GLN A 223 8.36 -8.44 23.55
N LYS A 224 7.39 -7.57 23.82
CA LYS A 224 6.66 -7.55 25.09
C LYS A 224 5.91 -8.85 25.32
N GLY A 225 5.22 -9.39 24.31
CA GLY A 225 4.55 -10.67 24.37
C GLY A 225 5.51 -11.83 24.67
N PHE A 226 6.69 -11.82 24.01
CA PHE A 226 7.77 -12.77 24.29
C PHE A 226 8.21 -12.74 25.76
N GLN A 227 8.47 -11.56 26.32
CA GLN A 227 8.85 -11.41 27.72
C GLN A 227 7.73 -11.82 28.69
N GLN A 228 6.46 -11.51 28.38
CA GLN A 228 5.32 -11.92 29.17
C GLN A 228 5.18 -13.44 29.25
N ALA A 229 5.41 -14.16 28.15
CA ALA A 229 5.39 -15.62 28.14
C ALA A 229 6.39 -16.21 29.14
N PHE A 230 7.61 -15.68 29.22
CA PHE A 230 8.60 -16.13 30.23
C PHE A 230 8.10 -15.85 31.66
N ASN A 231 7.52 -14.66 31.90
CA ASN A 231 6.99 -14.28 33.21
C ASN A 231 5.85 -15.23 33.66
N ASP A 232 4.99 -15.67 32.73
CA ASP A 232 3.92 -16.63 33.04
C ASP A 232 4.42 -17.99 33.52
N TYR A 233 5.65 -18.36 33.15
CA TYR A 233 6.34 -19.57 33.56
C TYR A 233 7.26 -19.35 34.78
N GLY A 234 7.26 -18.13 35.36
CA GLY A 234 8.16 -17.77 36.47
C GLY A 234 9.63 -17.70 36.03
N LEU A 235 9.89 -17.45 34.77
CA LEU A 235 11.20 -17.34 34.15
C LEU A 235 11.49 -15.90 33.73
N VAL A 236 12.76 -15.61 33.45
CA VAL A 236 13.20 -14.32 32.88
C VAL A 236 13.83 -14.60 31.53
N ALA A 237 13.38 -13.85 30.52
CA ALA A 237 13.97 -13.93 29.17
C ALA A 237 15.42 -13.45 29.19
N ASN A 238 16.33 -14.22 28.61
CA ASN A 238 17.72 -13.84 28.51
C ASN A 238 17.96 -13.00 27.25
N GLU A 239 18.04 -11.70 27.41
CA GLU A 239 18.22 -10.76 26.29
C GLU A 239 19.57 -10.90 25.56
N SER A 240 20.59 -11.51 26.21
CA SER A 240 21.87 -11.78 25.54
C SER A 240 21.77 -12.80 24.39
N LEU A 241 20.67 -13.56 24.35
CA LEU A 241 20.38 -14.50 23.27
C LEU A 241 19.65 -13.87 22.08
N TRP A 242 19.25 -12.62 22.14
CA TRP A 242 18.46 -12.01 21.08
C TRP A 242 19.31 -11.68 19.85
N ILE A 243 18.71 -11.87 18.69
CA ILE A 243 19.26 -11.45 17.39
C ILE A 243 18.41 -10.27 16.89
N THR A 244 18.93 -9.05 16.98
CA THR A 244 18.19 -7.82 16.71
C THR A 244 18.81 -6.92 15.66
N ASN A 245 19.75 -7.46 14.87
CA ASN A 245 20.56 -6.70 13.92
C ASN A 245 20.46 -7.20 12.48
N LEU A 246 19.45 -8.02 12.17
CA LEU A 246 19.17 -8.52 10.82
C LEU A 246 18.52 -7.42 9.96
N ARG A 247 18.70 -7.50 8.64
CA ARG A 247 18.26 -6.44 7.73
C ARG A 247 17.47 -6.91 6.53
N SER A 248 17.57 -8.17 6.15
CA SER A 248 17.03 -8.67 4.88
C SER A 248 15.51 -8.65 4.75
N SER A 249 14.79 -8.40 5.83
CA SER A 249 13.33 -8.21 5.83
C SER A 249 12.90 -6.74 5.86
N LEU A 250 13.84 -5.79 5.84
CA LEU A 250 13.52 -4.37 5.83
C LEU A 250 13.21 -3.91 4.40
N PRO A 251 12.20 -3.03 4.19
CA PRO A 251 11.78 -2.55 2.86
C PRO A 251 12.92 -1.94 2.04
N GLU A 252 13.84 -1.24 2.70
CA GLU A 252 15.00 -0.62 2.07
C GLU A 252 16.16 -1.59 1.78
N SER A 253 16.05 -2.84 2.23
CA SER A 253 17.14 -3.83 2.20
C SER A 253 16.85 -4.99 1.24
N ALA A 254 16.25 -4.71 0.08
CA ALA A 254 16.02 -5.72 -0.93
C ALA A 254 17.33 -6.18 -1.60
N GLY A 255 17.58 -7.50 -1.60
CA GLY A 255 18.62 -8.10 -2.42
C GLY A 255 19.54 -9.10 -1.72
N GLU A 256 20.26 -9.88 -2.54
CA GLU A 256 21.11 -11.00 -2.12
C GLU A 256 22.24 -10.60 -1.15
N ALA A 257 22.71 -9.35 -1.23
CA ALA A 257 23.77 -8.85 -0.37
C ALA A 257 23.37 -8.85 1.11
N TYR A 258 22.15 -8.44 1.41
CA TYR A 258 21.63 -8.40 2.77
C TYR A 258 21.37 -9.81 3.32
N TRP A 259 20.90 -10.73 2.48
CA TRP A 259 20.75 -12.14 2.88
C TRP A 259 22.09 -12.77 3.26
N LYS A 260 23.16 -12.53 2.48
CA LYS A 260 24.50 -13.00 2.81
C LYS A 260 25.03 -12.42 4.12
N GLN A 261 24.74 -11.14 4.37
CA GLN A 261 25.11 -10.48 5.63
C GLN A 261 24.38 -11.13 6.82
N ASP A 262 23.05 -11.29 6.72
CA ASP A 262 22.24 -11.88 7.78
C ASP A 262 22.63 -13.35 8.04
N ILE A 263 22.90 -14.14 6.99
CA ILE A 263 23.44 -15.50 7.12
C ILE A 263 24.76 -15.49 7.92
N SER A 264 25.65 -14.54 7.64
CA SER A 264 26.91 -14.43 8.38
C SER A 264 26.70 -14.10 9.86
N ILE A 265 25.75 -13.19 10.16
CA ILE A 265 25.39 -12.81 11.52
C ILE A 265 24.81 -14.03 12.28
N VAL A 266 23.89 -14.76 11.66
CA VAL A 266 23.28 -15.95 12.26
C VAL A 266 24.29 -17.08 12.44
N ASP A 267 25.18 -17.32 11.46
CA ASP A 267 26.26 -18.32 11.56
C ASP A 267 27.22 -18.01 12.73
N GLU A 268 27.55 -16.74 12.96
CA GLU A 268 28.37 -16.31 14.10
C GLU A 268 27.63 -16.48 15.43
N TYR A 269 26.32 -16.07 15.45
CA TYR A 269 25.47 -16.27 16.61
C TYR A 269 25.38 -17.74 17.03
N LEU A 270 25.13 -18.65 16.08
CA LEU A 270 25.03 -20.09 16.39
C LEU A 270 26.31 -20.70 16.94
N ARG A 271 27.48 -20.14 16.61
CA ARG A 271 28.78 -20.52 17.19
C ARG A 271 28.99 -19.97 18.60
N THR A 272 28.53 -18.70 18.80
CA THR A 272 28.69 -17.98 20.07
C THR A 272 27.76 -18.50 21.16
N TYR A 273 26.53 -18.86 20.76
CA TYR A 273 25.45 -19.29 21.66
C TYR A 273 24.97 -20.71 21.35
N PRO A 274 25.84 -21.75 21.49
CA PRO A 274 25.45 -23.12 21.17
C PRO A 274 24.34 -23.67 22.06
N GLN A 275 24.09 -23.06 23.23
CA GLN A 275 23.06 -23.43 24.20
C GLN A 275 21.65 -22.98 23.79
N THR A 276 21.49 -22.14 22.76
CA THR A 276 20.16 -21.73 22.32
C THR A 276 19.39 -22.91 21.74
N GLU A 277 18.22 -23.18 22.29
CA GLU A 277 17.42 -24.37 22.02
C GLU A 277 16.31 -24.12 21.00
N ALA A 278 15.71 -22.91 21.03
CA ALA A 278 14.58 -22.55 20.18
C ALA A 278 14.56 -21.04 19.88
N PHE A 279 13.70 -20.65 18.92
CA PHE A 279 13.65 -19.30 18.40
C PHE A 279 12.21 -18.83 18.15
N MET A 280 11.87 -17.66 18.68
CA MET A 280 10.68 -16.92 18.28
C MET A 280 11.12 -15.83 17.31
N VAL A 281 10.65 -15.89 16.08
CA VAL A 281 11.10 -15.03 14.97
C VAL A 281 9.94 -14.09 14.59
N SER A 282 10.24 -12.81 14.51
CA SER A 282 9.21 -11.79 14.26
C SER A 282 8.64 -11.80 12.85
N GLU A 283 9.28 -12.48 11.88
CA GLU A 283 8.90 -12.46 10.47
C GLU A 283 9.32 -13.74 9.75
N TYR A 284 8.51 -14.19 8.80
CA TYR A 284 8.73 -15.43 8.05
C TYR A 284 10.08 -15.46 7.29
N THR A 285 10.45 -14.36 6.64
CA THR A 285 11.71 -14.30 5.88
C THR A 285 12.92 -14.57 6.75
N LEU A 286 12.96 -14.01 7.97
CA LEU A 286 14.05 -14.24 8.93
C LEU A 286 14.04 -15.68 9.46
N ALA A 287 12.86 -16.27 9.64
CA ALA A 287 12.74 -17.67 10.04
C ALA A 287 13.36 -18.61 9.00
N ARG A 288 13.19 -18.35 7.71
CA ARG A 288 13.81 -19.11 6.62
C ARG A 288 15.34 -18.98 6.61
N ILE A 289 15.88 -17.78 6.82
CA ILE A 289 17.32 -17.58 6.94
C ILE A 289 17.89 -18.35 8.12
N LEU A 290 17.21 -18.26 9.27
CA LEU A 290 17.59 -19.00 10.47
C LEU A 290 17.58 -20.52 10.24
N LYS A 291 16.51 -21.06 9.62
CA LYS A 291 16.42 -22.48 9.25
C LYS A 291 17.59 -22.91 8.37
N TYR A 292 17.91 -22.14 7.35
CA TYR A 292 19.05 -22.42 6.46
C TYR A 292 20.36 -22.53 7.25
N CYS A 293 20.65 -21.58 8.16
CA CYS A 293 21.84 -21.59 8.96
C CYS A 293 21.89 -22.77 9.96
N LEU A 294 20.75 -23.10 10.58
CA LEU A 294 20.61 -24.24 11.48
C LEU A 294 20.81 -25.57 10.76
N GLN A 295 20.25 -25.74 9.56
CA GLN A 295 20.46 -26.92 8.71
C GLN A 295 21.95 -27.08 8.34
N LYS A 296 22.59 -26.00 7.90
CA LYS A 296 24.00 -25.95 7.59
C LYS A 296 24.90 -26.32 8.79
N ALA A 297 24.48 -25.92 9.99
CA ALA A 297 25.15 -26.24 11.25
C ALA A 297 24.83 -27.66 11.80
N GLY A 298 23.91 -28.40 11.16
CA GLY A 298 23.44 -29.70 11.64
C GLY A 298 22.63 -29.65 12.94
N ARG A 299 22.01 -28.51 13.23
CA ARG A 299 21.29 -28.24 14.51
C ARG A 299 19.78 -28.10 14.34
N TYR A 300 19.27 -28.09 13.09
CA TYR A 300 17.86 -27.86 12.81
C TYR A 300 16.96 -29.00 13.32
N ARG A 301 15.84 -28.63 13.94
CA ARG A 301 14.70 -29.48 14.31
C ARG A 301 13.42 -28.76 13.94
N ASP A 302 12.39 -29.47 13.54
CA ASP A 302 11.11 -28.89 13.05
C ASP A 302 10.34 -28.13 14.14
N ASP A 303 10.57 -28.44 15.42
CA ASP A 303 9.84 -27.90 16.58
C ASP A 303 10.50 -26.66 17.22
N MET A 304 11.67 -26.22 16.73
CA MET A 304 12.48 -25.21 17.41
C MET A 304 12.28 -23.77 16.91
N ILE A 305 11.58 -23.57 15.82
CA ILE A 305 11.30 -22.23 15.26
C ILE A 305 9.78 -22.00 15.26
N VAL A 306 9.38 -20.86 15.83
CA VAL A 306 8.05 -20.31 15.66
C VAL A 306 8.15 -18.89 15.10
N CYS A 307 7.21 -18.46 14.25
CA CYS A 307 7.31 -17.15 13.61
C CYS A 307 5.95 -16.46 13.45
N PHE A 308 6.01 -15.20 13.02
CA PHE A 308 4.85 -14.51 12.46
C PHE A 308 4.82 -14.73 10.96
N ASP A 309 3.61 -14.86 10.45
CA ASP A 309 3.26 -15.02 9.06
C ASP A 309 3.80 -16.30 8.40
N SER A 310 3.21 -16.64 7.29
CA SER A 310 3.65 -17.69 6.38
C SER A 310 2.96 -17.44 5.03
N PRO A 311 3.64 -17.63 3.91
CA PRO A 311 2.96 -17.57 2.63
C PRO A 311 1.89 -18.67 2.57
N GLU A 312 0.71 -18.33 2.05
CA GLU A 312 -0.32 -19.34 1.79
C GLU A 312 0.19 -20.34 0.74
N SER A 313 0.04 -21.62 1.07
CA SER A 313 0.27 -22.71 0.12
C SER A 313 -0.89 -23.69 0.20
N PHE A 314 -1.53 -23.96 -0.93
CA PHE A 314 -2.57 -25.00 -1.03
C PHE A 314 -1.99 -26.41 -1.17
N LEU A 315 -0.69 -26.53 -1.40
CA LEU A 315 -0.05 -27.81 -1.73
C LEU A 315 0.91 -28.29 -0.64
N GLU A 316 1.35 -27.39 0.23
CA GLU A 316 2.36 -27.68 1.25
C GLU A 316 1.86 -27.22 2.63
N GLU A 317 2.19 -27.97 3.67
CA GLU A 317 1.98 -27.54 5.04
C GLU A 317 2.85 -26.33 5.37
N ALA A 318 2.41 -25.51 6.32
CA ALA A 318 3.20 -24.37 6.77
C ALA A 318 4.57 -24.83 7.27
N GLU A 319 5.63 -24.15 6.82
CA GLU A 319 7.01 -24.51 7.12
C GLU A 319 7.36 -24.42 8.62
N PHE A 320 6.65 -23.53 9.34
CA PHE A 320 6.84 -23.28 10.77
C PHE A 320 5.49 -23.19 11.49
N THR A 321 5.48 -23.50 12.80
CA THR A 321 4.39 -23.06 13.67
C THR A 321 4.36 -21.53 13.67
N HIS A 322 3.24 -20.92 13.28
CA HIS A 322 3.15 -19.49 13.11
C HIS A 322 1.83 -18.90 13.58
N VAL A 323 1.81 -17.59 13.79
CA VAL A 323 0.59 -16.79 13.88
C VAL A 323 0.30 -16.28 12.46
N ALA A 324 -0.86 -16.64 11.93
CA ALA A 324 -1.41 -16.03 10.74
C ALA A 324 -2.21 -14.78 11.15
N GLN A 325 -1.81 -13.63 10.66
CA GLN A 325 -2.57 -12.40 10.88
C GLN A 325 -3.85 -12.45 10.04
N ASP A 326 -4.99 -12.02 10.59
CA ASP A 326 -6.26 -11.99 9.86
C ASP A 326 -6.31 -10.81 8.89
N GLU A 327 -5.49 -10.89 7.85
CA GLU A 327 -5.32 -9.85 6.84
C GLU A 327 -6.65 -9.50 6.14
N ASN A 328 -7.52 -10.48 5.91
CA ASN A 328 -8.82 -10.25 5.30
C ASN A 328 -9.72 -9.41 6.20
N SER A 329 -9.78 -9.71 7.48
CA SER A 329 -10.54 -8.91 8.45
C SER A 329 -9.92 -7.54 8.65
N ILE A 330 -8.58 -7.42 8.67
CA ILE A 330 -7.89 -6.13 8.74
C ILE A 330 -8.32 -5.24 7.57
N GLY A 331 -8.29 -5.75 6.34
CA GLY A 331 -8.65 -4.97 5.17
C GLY A 331 -10.13 -4.56 5.15
N ARG A 332 -11.05 -5.50 5.38
CA ARG A 332 -12.50 -5.21 5.42
C ARG A 332 -12.85 -4.22 6.53
N THR A 333 -12.38 -4.46 7.74
CA THR A 333 -12.64 -3.60 8.89
C THR A 333 -12.08 -2.19 8.68
N SER A 334 -10.88 -2.06 8.07
CA SER A 334 -10.29 -0.76 7.79
C SER A 334 -11.15 0.06 6.81
N MET A 335 -11.72 -0.59 5.78
CA MET A 335 -12.63 0.08 4.85
C MET A 335 -13.94 0.48 5.52
N GLU A 336 -14.54 -0.39 6.36
CA GLU A 336 -15.73 -0.06 7.13
C GLU A 336 -15.51 1.15 8.06
N LEU A 337 -14.38 1.18 8.76
CA LEU A 337 -14.02 2.29 9.64
C LEU A 337 -13.82 3.58 8.85
N LEU A 338 -13.15 3.49 7.68
CA LEU A 338 -12.97 4.64 6.82
C LEU A 338 -14.29 5.22 6.33
N LEU A 339 -15.23 4.37 5.90
CA LEU A 339 -16.56 4.80 5.48
C LEU A 339 -17.35 5.46 6.61
N LYS A 340 -17.26 4.92 7.83
CA LYS A 340 -17.85 5.56 9.02
C LYS A 340 -17.25 6.93 9.27
N THR A 341 -15.92 7.06 9.15
CA THR A 341 -15.21 8.34 9.31
C THR A 341 -15.63 9.35 8.23
N ILE A 342 -15.75 8.93 6.97
CA ILE A 342 -16.26 9.77 5.86
C ILE A 342 -17.67 10.29 6.17
N ARG A 343 -18.51 9.46 6.79
CA ARG A 343 -19.89 9.81 7.18
C ARG A 343 -19.97 10.62 8.49
N GLY A 344 -18.84 10.96 9.11
CA GLY A 344 -18.75 11.71 10.38
C GLY A 344 -19.23 10.94 11.61
N GLN A 345 -19.18 9.62 11.57
CA GLN A 345 -19.54 8.73 12.68
C GLN A 345 -18.32 8.42 13.54
N GLU A 346 -18.44 8.49 14.86
CA GLU A 346 -17.39 8.03 15.78
C GLU A 346 -17.39 6.50 15.89
N HIS A 347 -16.21 5.90 16.00
CA HIS A 347 -16.03 4.46 16.16
C HIS A 347 -14.68 4.14 16.82
N PRO A 348 -14.60 3.06 17.63
CA PRO A 348 -13.34 2.63 18.23
C PRO A 348 -12.42 1.99 17.18
N SER A 349 -11.12 1.94 17.51
CA SER A 349 -10.14 1.10 16.82
C SER A 349 -10.47 -0.38 17.00
N ALA A 350 -10.07 -1.22 16.04
CA ALA A 350 -10.23 -2.66 16.09
C ALA A 350 -8.86 -3.34 16.22
N VAL A 351 -8.76 -4.26 17.17
CA VAL A 351 -7.60 -5.16 17.34
C VAL A 351 -8.11 -6.57 17.12
N LEU A 352 -7.49 -7.29 16.19
CA LEU A 352 -7.93 -8.59 15.68
C LEU A 352 -6.97 -9.73 16.08
#